data_33b10121ec711cff2a66ac08e31c9c7d
#
_entry.id   33b10121ec711cff2a66ac08e31c9c7d
#
_cell.length_a   1.000
_cell.length_b   1.000
_cell.length_c   1.000
_cell.angle_alpha   90.00
_cell.angle_beta   90.00
_cell.angle_gamma   90.00
#
_symmetry.space_group_name_H-M   'P 1'
#
loop_
_entity.id
_entity.type
_entity.pdbx_description
1 polymer ?
#
loop_
_entity_poly.entity_id
_entity_poly.type
_entity_poly.pdbx_seq_one_letter_code
_entity_poly.pdbx_strand_id
1 'polypeptide(L)'
;QILEWQKDMSDNREFMSLLKNDLDLFADSVYCFTPQGDVKNLPNGSTPIDFAYAIHSAVGNKMVGARVNGKLVNIDYKIQNGDRIEILTSQNSKGPSRDWLNIVKSSQAKTKINQWFKAELKEDNIIRGKDMIATYCKAKSINLTNIIQPKYQEIVQKKYGFKDWESVLAAIGHGGLK
;
A
#
# COMPACT_ATOMS: atom_id res chain seq x y z
N GLN A 1 13.88 33.26 -8.67
CA GLN A 1 13.73 31.81 -8.84
C GLN A 1 12.32 31.33 -8.54
N ILE A 2 11.71 31.84 -7.48
CA ILE A 2 10.33 31.50 -7.13
C ILE A 2 9.36 31.96 -8.24
N LEU A 3 9.62 33.11 -8.82
CA LEU A 3 8.80 33.65 -9.91
C LEU A 3 8.93 32.81 -11.19
N GLU A 4 10.13 32.33 -11.50
CA GLU A 4 10.33 31.41 -12.61
C GLU A 4 9.61 30.09 -12.39
N TRP A 5 9.65 29.62 -11.17
CA TRP A 5 8.98 28.39 -10.76
C TRP A 5 7.48 28.50 -10.96
N GLN A 6 6.90 29.64 -10.58
CA GLN A 6 5.48 29.90 -10.79
C GLN A 6 5.10 29.98 -12.28
N LYS A 7 6.00 30.49 -13.10
CA LYS A 7 5.79 30.54 -14.55
C LYS A 7 5.85 29.16 -15.20
N ASP A 8 6.76 28.32 -14.70
CA ASP A 8 6.93 26.96 -15.23
C ASP A 8 5.76 26.06 -14.85
N MET A 9 5.09 26.37 -13.75
CA MET A 9 3.89 25.67 -13.35
C MET A 9 2.67 26.30 -13.98
N SER A 10 2.22 25.71 -15.08
CA SER A 10 1.04 26.18 -15.80
C SER A 10 -0.25 25.98 -15.01
N ASP A 11 -0.22 25.12 -13.99
CA ASP A 11 -1.36 24.86 -13.12
C ASP A 11 -1.07 25.38 -11.70
N ASN A 12 -1.71 26.48 -11.36
CA ASN A 12 -1.58 27.08 -10.03
C ASN A 12 -2.06 26.16 -8.90
N ARG A 13 -3.00 25.26 -9.20
CA ARG A 13 -3.49 24.28 -8.21
C ARG A 13 -2.41 23.32 -7.81
N GLU A 14 -1.67 22.80 -8.80
CA GLU A 14 -0.58 21.87 -8.55
C GLU A 14 0.51 22.54 -7.74
N PHE A 15 0.87 23.76 -8.09
CA PHE A 15 1.85 24.56 -7.35
C PHE A 15 1.40 24.78 -5.91
N MET A 16 0.16 25.20 -5.69
CA MET A 16 -0.38 25.45 -4.37
C MET A 16 -0.48 24.18 -3.52
N SER A 17 -0.81 23.07 -4.15
CA SER A 17 -0.85 21.76 -3.47
C SER A 17 0.54 21.35 -2.97
N LEU A 18 1.55 21.48 -3.82
CA LEU A 18 2.94 21.18 -3.45
C LEU A 18 3.43 22.10 -2.34
N LEU A 19 3.15 23.38 -2.46
CA LEU A 19 3.54 24.38 -1.46
C LEU A 19 2.85 24.10 -0.12
N LYS A 20 1.58 23.77 -0.15
CA LYS A 20 0.83 23.45 1.07
C LYS A 20 1.38 22.22 1.75
N ASN A 21 1.72 21.16 0.99
CA ASN A 21 2.32 19.96 1.56
C ASN A 21 3.67 20.27 2.21
N ASP A 22 4.50 21.09 1.55
CA ASP A 22 5.79 21.50 2.10
C ASP A 22 5.61 22.34 3.38
N LEU A 23 4.66 23.27 3.37
CA LEU A 23 4.38 24.10 4.53
C LEU A 23 3.81 23.28 5.69
N ASP A 24 2.94 22.33 5.41
CA ASP A 24 2.38 21.43 6.42
C ASP A 24 3.49 20.60 7.07
N LEU A 25 4.44 20.10 6.26
CA LEU A 25 5.59 19.37 6.78
C LEU A 25 6.47 20.25 7.69
N PHE A 26 6.70 21.51 7.30
CA PHE A 26 7.49 22.44 8.11
C PHE A 26 6.78 22.88 9.38
N ALA A 27 5.49 23.16 9.28
CA ALA A 27 4.72 23.70 10.38
C ALA A 27 4.37 22.64 11.42
N ASP A 28 4.23 21.37 10.98
CA ASP A 28 3.62 20.31 11.79
C ASP A 28 4.34 19.00 11.59
N SER A 29 5.67 19.01 11.74
CA SER A 29 6.48 17.83 11.55
C SER A 29 7.31 17.51 12.79
N VAL A 30 7.70 16.23 12.89
CA VAL A 30 8.62 15.76 13.91
C VAL A 30 9.85 15.20 13.24
N TYR A 31 10.99 15.38 13.87
CA TYR A 31 12.27 14.84 13.43
C TYR A 31 12.64 13.67 14.32
N CYS A 32 12.89 12.53 13.72
CA CYS A 32 13.29 11.32 14.42
C CYS A 32 14.50 10.71 13.76
N PHE A 33 15.15 9.79 14.45
CA PHE A 33 16.42 9.22 14.01
C PHE A 33 16.32 7.70 13.87
N THR A 34 17.03 7.17 12.86
CA THR A 34 17.25 5.74 12.76
C THR A 34 18.32 5.32 13.77
N PRO A 35 18.49 4.01 14.07
CA PRO A 35 19.58 3.55 14.92
C PRO A 35 20.96 3.93 14.38
N GLN A 36 21.09 4.12 13.06
CA GLN A 36 22.32 4.54 12.42
C GLN A 36 22.55 6.05 12.49
N GLY A 37 21.58 6.81 13.00
CA GLY A 37 21.68 8.25 13.14
C GLY A 37 21.13 9.07 11.98
N ASP A 38 20.48 8.43 10.99
CA ASP A 38 19.82 9.13 9.89
C ASP A 38 18.59 9.84 10.37
N VAL A 39 18.37 11.07 9.89
CA VAL A 39 17.21 11.88 10.24
C VAL A 39 16.05 11.57 9.31
N LYS A 40 14.88 11.38 9.89
CA LYS A 40 13.61 11.28 9.16
C LYS A 40 12.66 12.37 9.62
N ASN A 41 12.01 13.00 8.66
CA ASN A 41 11.03 14.05 8.92
C ASN A 41 9.64 13.49 8.61
N LEU A 42 8.77 13.49 9.63
CA LEU A 42 7.43 12.91 9.52
C LEU A 42 6.40 13.93 9.99
N PRO A 43 5.13 13.84 9.51
CA PRO A 43 4.07 14.70 10.03
C PRO A 43 3.91 14.54 11.54
N ASN A 44 3.54 15.63 12.22
CA ASN A 44 3.27 15.58 13.64
C ASN A 44 2.14 14.59 13.95
N GLY A 45 2.32 13.78 14.98
CA GLY A 45 1.39 12.72 15.33
C GLY A 45 1.67 11.39 14.63
N SER A 46 2.74 11.32 13.85
CA SER A 46 3.17 10.07 13.21
C SER A 46 3.53 9.01 14.23
N THR A 47 3.40 7.75 13.82
CA THR A 47 3.64 6.58 14.67
C THR A 47 4.84 5.80 14.15
N PRO A 48 5.33 4.78 14.89
CA PRO A 48 6.38 3.92 14.38
C PRO A 48 6.04 3.26 13.04
N ILE A 49 4.76 3.02 12.75
CA ILE A 49 4.33 2.50 11.45
C ILE A 49 4.68 3.49 10.33
N ASP A 50 4.38 4.78 10.54
CA ASP A 50 4.75 5.83 9.59
C ASP A 50 6.24 5.86 9.34
N PHE A 51 7.03 5.71 10.41
CA PHE A 51 8.48 5.68 10.33
C PHE A 51 8.97 4.47 9.53
N ALA A 52 8.39 3.30 9.76
CA ALA A 52 8.76 2.07 9.05
C ALA A 52 8.55 2.20 7.55
N TYR A 53 7.41 2.74 7.14
CA TYR A 53 7.12 2.94 5.71
C TYR A 53 7.94 4.08 5.10
N ALA A 54 8.40 5.04 5.91
CA ALA A 54 9.31 6.08 5.46
C ALA A 54 10.70 5.52 5.15
N ILE A 55 11.11 4.46 5.84
CA ILE A 55 12.37 3.77 5.54
C ILE A 55 12.23 2.97 4.23
N HIS A 56 11.30 2.05 4.20
CA HIS A 56 11.03 1.22 3.03
C HIS A 56 9.70 0.46 3.24
N SER A 57 8.97 0.24 2.15
CA SER A 57 7.71 -0.48 2.22
C SER A 57 7.88 -1.92 2.75
N ALA A 58 8.99 -2.58 2.41
CA ALA A 58 9.28 -3.92 2.91
C ALA A 58 9.46 -3.94 4.43
N VAL A 59 10.04 -2.90 5.01
CA VAL A 59 10.20 -2.76 6.46
C VAL A 59 8.82 -2.60 7.11
N GLY A 60 7.99 -1.72 6.57
CA GLY A 60 6.64 -1.52 7.09
C GLY A 60 5.77 -2.76 6.99
N ASN A 61 5.86 -3.47 5.87
CA ASN A 61 5.05 -4.67 5.64
C ASN A 61 5.45 -5.85 6.54
N LYS A 62 6.68 -5.86 7.05
CA LYS A 62 7.17 -6.92 7.94
C LYS A 62 7.27 -6.50 9.39
N MET A 63 6.85 -5.30 9.72
CA MET A 63 6.95 -4.75 11.06
C MET A 63 6.11 -5.56 12.05
N VAL A 64 6.71 -5.92 13.17
CA VAL A 64 6.04 -6.60 14.27
C VAL A 64 6.09 -5.80 15.56
N GLY A 65 6.88 -4.74 15.62
CA GLY A 65 6.99 -3.88 16.78
C GLY A 65 8.00 -2.78 16.57
N ALA A 66 8.21 -1.97 17.60
CA ALA A 66 9.16 -0.86 17.53
C ALA A 66 9.73 -0.55 18.91
N ARG A 67 10.96 -0.02 18.93
CA ARG A 67 11.58 0.53 20.12
C ARG A 67 11.84 2.00 19.91
N VAL A 68 11.57 2.80 20.91
CA VAL A 68 11.85 4.24 20.91
C VAL A 68 12.80 4.51 22.06
N ASN A 69 13.97 5.06 21.75
CA ASN A 69 15.03 5.37 22.71
C ASN A 69 15.41 4.12 23.55
N GLY A 70 15.41 2.96 22.91
CA GLY A 70 15.77 1.69 23.52
C GLY A 70 14.65 0.99 24.26
N LYS A 71 13.44 1.55 24.30
CA LYS A 71 12.28 0.98 24.99
C LYS A 71 11.23 0.49 24.00
N LEU A 72 10.70 -0.69 24.24
CA LEU A 72 9.60 -1.24 23.44
C LEU A 72 8.35 -0.36 23.62
N VAL A 73 7.74 0.04 22.51
CA VAL A 73 6.52 0.85 22.53
C VAL A 73 5.45 0.20 21.67
N ASN A 74 4.20 0.65 21.86
CA ASN A 74 3.09 0.23 21.01
C ASN A 74 3.20 0.87 19.63
N ILE A 75 2.59 0.23 18.63
CA ILE A 75 2.62 0.72 17.25
C ILE A 75 1.88 2.06 17.07
N ASP A 76 1.02 2.42 18.00
CA ASP A 76 0.28 3.70 17.98
C ASP A 76 0.97 4.81 18.80
N TYR A 77 2.18 4.57 19.25
CA TYR A 77 2.97 5.58 19.95
C TYR A 77 3.15 6.84 19.09
N LYS A 78 2.95 8.01 19.69
CA LYS A 78 3.14 9.30 18.99
C LYS A 78 4.61 9.70 19.07
N ILE A 79 5.27 9.73 17.93
CA ILE A 79 6.71 10.07 17.85
C ILE A 79 6.93 11.52 18.28
N GLN A 80 7.95 11.75 19.10
CA GLN A 80 8.37 13.06 19.56
C GLN A 80 9.67 13.48 18.88
N ASN A 81 9.89 14.79 18.78
CA ASN A 81 11.14 15.31 18.22
C ASN A 81 12.35 14.73 18.95
N GLY A 82 13.30 14.24 18.18
CA GLY A 82 14.53 13.65 18.71
C GLY A 82 14.46 12.20 19.09
N ASP A 83 13.30 11.55 18.93
CA ASP A 83 13.17 10.13 19.21
C ASP A 83 14.03 9.30 18.27
N ARG A 84 14.75 8.33 18.84
CA ARG A 84 15.49 7.33 18.06
C ARG A 84 14.62 6.08 17.96
N ILE A 85 14.28 5.70 16.73
CA ILE A 85 13.29 4.66 16.48
C ILE A 85 13.94 3.47 15.80
N GLU A 86 13.73 2.30 16.37
CA GLU A 86 14.13 1.02 15.80
C GLU A 86 12.88 0.22 15.45
N ILE A 87 12.79 -0.20 14.20
CA ILE A 87 11.66 -1.01 13.75
C ILE A 87 12.03 -2.48 13.82
N LEU A 88 11.20 -3.24 14.52
CA LEU A 88 11.37 -4.69 14.66
C LEU A 88 10.58 -5.37 13.54
N THR A 89 11.25 -6.21 12.77
CA THR A 89 10.65 -6.92 11.65
C THR A 89 10.78 -8.42 11.84
N SER A 90 9.90 -9.18 11.18
CA SER A 90 9.93 -10.63 11.18
C SER A 90 9.57 -11.17 9.80
N GLN A 91 10.29 -12.20 9.37
CA GLN A 91 9.96 -12.92 8.13
C GLN A 91 8.59 -13.59 8.22
N ASN A 92 8.14 -13.88 9.43
CA ASN A 92 6.84 -14.53 9.67
C ASN A 92 5.69 -13.54 9.83
N SER A 93 5.96 -12.24 9.67
CA SER A 93 4.91 -11.23 9.76
C SER A 93 3.84 -11.45 8.70
N LYS A 94 2.58 -11.33 9.11
CA LYS A 94 1.42 -11.48 8.22
C LYS A 94 1.13 -10.21 7.42
N GLY A 95 1.96 -9.18 7.54
CA GLY A 95 1.77 -7.91 6.88
C GLY A 95 0.99 -6.92 7.72
N PRO A 96 0.66 -5.75 7.15
CA PRO A 96 -0.08 -4.73 7.89
C PRO A 96 -1.50 -5.13 8.21
N SER A 97 -2.02 -4.61 9.32
CA SER A 97 -3.41 -4.75 9.70
C SER A 97 -4.23 -3.59 9.14
N ARG A 98 -5.51 -3.79 8.90
CA ARG A 98 -6.42 -2.71 8.48
C ARG A 98 -6.52 -1.60 9.53
N ASP A 99 -6.37 -1.95 10.80
CA ASP A 99 -6.37 -0.97 11.89
C ASP A 99 -5.22 0.03 11.75
N TRP A 100 -4.14 -0.36 11.10
CA TRP A 100 -3.00 0.52 10.87
C TRP A 100 -3.38 1.77 10.06
N LEU A 101 -4.37 1.66 9.17
CA LEU A 101 -4.87 2.79 8.40
C LEU A 101 -5.44 3.90 9.29
N ASN A 102 -5.99 3.53 10.45
CA ASN A 102 -6.51 4.48 11.43
C ASN A 102 -5.42 5.01 12.36
N ILE A 103 -4.30 4.32 12.46
CA ILE A 103 -3.19 4.67 13.35
C ILE A 103 -2.20 5.61 12.65
N VAL A 104 -1.90 5.34 11.36
CA VAL A 104 -0.89 6.09 10.63
C VAL A 104 -1.37 7.50 10.31
N LYS A 105 -0.42 8.42 10.26
CA LYS A 105 -0.68 9.84 9.99
C LYS A 105 -0.24 10.24 8.58
N SER A 106 0.87 9.67 8.07
CA SER A 106 1.43 10.07 6.79
C SER A 106 0.64 9.48 5.62
N SER A 107 0.54 10.25 4.54
CA SER A 107 -0.08 9.78 3.29
C SER A 107 0.71 8.63 2.67
N GLN A 108 2.03 8.68 2.81
CA GLN A 108 2.92 7.64 2.29
C GLN A 108 2.61 6.28 2.92
N ALA A 109 2.46 6.24 4.25
CA ALA A 109 2.14 5.00 4.95
C ALA A 109 0.77 4.47 4.52
N LYS A 110 -0.23 5.35 4.43
CA LYS A 110 -1.58 4.97 3.99
C LYS A 110 -1.56 4.37 2.58
N THR A 111 -0.85 5.01 1.67
CA THR A 111 -0.74 4.55 0.28
C THR A 111 -0.07 3.18 0.21
N LYS A 112 1.03 2.99 0.95
CA LYS A 112 1.77 1.73 0.95
C LYS A 112 0.94 0.58 1.56
N ILE A 113 0.23 0.85 2.65
CA ILE A 113 -0.65 -0.14 3.27
C ILE A 113 -1.78 -0.54 2.32
N ASN A 114 -2.41 0.43 1.67
CA ASN A 114 -3.47 0.17 0.70
C ASN A 114 -2.97 -0.63 -0.50
N GLN A 115 -1.76 -0.34 -0.98
CA GLN A 115 -1.13 -1.11 -2.06
C GLN A 115 -0.91 -2.56 -1.66
N TRP A 116 -0.47 -2.80 -0.41
CA TRP A 116 -0.27 -4.14 0.09
C TRP A 116 -1.58 -4.93 0.12
N PHE A 117 -2.65 -4.33 0.66
CA PHE A 117 -3.96 -4.98 0.71
C PHE A 117 -4.51 -5.25 -0.69
N LYS A 118 -4.31 -4.34 -1.62
CA LYS A 118 -4.75 -4.52 -3.00
C LYS A 118 -4.05 -5.71 -3.65
N ALA A 119 -2.75 -5.88 -3.41
CA ALA A 119 -1.99 -7.01 -3.93
C ALA A 119 -2.44 -8.33 -3.32
N GLU A 120 -2.68 -8.37 -2.01
CA GLU A 120 -3.16 -9.57 -1.31
C GLU A 120 -4.57 -9.95 -1.78
N LEU A 121 -5.46 -8.99 -1.87
CA LEU A 121 -6.83 -9.23 -2.34
C LEU A 121 -6.85 -9.72 -3.79
N LYS A 122 -5.88 -9.32 -4.60
CA LYS A 122 -5.77 -9.80 -5.97
C LYS A 122 -5.58 -11.32 -6.01
N GLU A 123 -4.68 -11.87 -5.18
CA GLU A 123 -4.46 -13.32 -5.11
C GLU A 123 -5.71 -14.05 -4.63
N ASP A 124 -6.35 -13.57 -3.57
CA ASP A 124 -7.58 -14.15 -3.06
C ASP A 124 -8.68 -14.11 -4.12
N ASN A 125 -8.80 -13.02 -4.86
CA ASN A 125 -9.78 -12.88 -5.92
C ASN A 125 -9.49 -13.81 -7.10
N ILE A 126 -8.23 -14.06 -7.40
CA ILE A 126 -7.84 -15.02 -8.44
C ILE A 126 -8.31 -16.43 -8.06
N ILE A 127 -8.05 -16.85 -6.83
CA ILE A 127 -8.49 -18.16 -6.32
C ILE A 127 -10.00 -18.27 -6.37
N ARG A 128 -10.70 -17.23 -5.91
CA ARG A 128 -12.16 -17.19 -5.92
C ARG A 128 -12.71 -17.26 -7.35
N GLY A 129 -12.07 -16.56 -8.29
CA GLY A 129 -12.46 -16.59 -9.70
C GLY A 129 -12.33 -17.97 -10.30
N LYS A 130 -11.25 -18.69 -9.98
CA LYS A 130 -11.06 -20.07 -10.43
C LYS A 130 -12.16 -20.99 -9.90
N ASP A 131 -12.51 -20.86 -8.61
CA ASP A 131 -13.56 -21.65 -7.99
C ASP A 131 -14.92 -21.35 -8.61
N MET A 132 -15.21 -20.10 -8.90
CA MET A 132 -16.47 -19.70 -9.53
C MET A 132 -16.62 -20.29 -10.93
N ILE A 133 -15.55 -20.29 -11.71
CA ILE A 133 -15.53 -20.89 -13.05
C ILE A 133 -15.73 -22.40 -12.95
N ALA A 134 -15.02 -23.06 -12.03
CA ALA A 134 -15.14 -24.51 -11.84
C ALA A 134 -16.55 -24.90 -11.44
N THR A 135 -17.15 -24.15 -10.51
CA THR A 135 -18.53 -24.39 -10.06
C THR A 135 -19.54 -24.22 -11.21
N TYR A 136 -19.37 -23.16 -12.00
CA TYR A 136 -20.24 -22.89 -13.14
C TYR A 136 -20.14 -24.01 -14.17
N CYS A 137 -18.92 -24.46 -14.51
CA CYS A 137 -18.71 -25.53 -15.48
C CYS A 137 -19.33 -26.83 -14.99
N LYS A 138 -19.21 -27.14 -13.70
CA LYS A 138 -19.80 -28.33 -13.11
C LYS A 138 -21.33 -28.28 -13.18
N ALA A 139 -21.92 -27.13 -12.86
CA ALA A 139 -23.39 -26.95 -12.90
C ALA A 139 -23.95 -27.05 -14.31
N LYS A 140 -23.18 -26.63 -15.33
CA LYS A 140 -23.61 -26.69 -16.74
C LYS A 140 -23.10 -27.94 -17.47
N SER A 141 -22.45 -28.85 -16.76
CA SER A 141 -21.85 -30.09 -17.36
C SER A 141 -20.84 -29.76 -18.46
N ILE A 142 -20.12 -28.67 -18.34
CA ILE A 142 -19.10 -28.23 -19.29
C ILE A 142 -17.72 -28.65 -18.77
N ASN A 143 -16.87 -29.16 -19.70
CA ASN A 143 -15.51 -29.51 -19.32
C ASN A 143 -14.67 -28.26 -19.11
N LEU A 144 -14.16 -28.06 -17.89
CA LEU A 144 -13.35 -26.91 -17.53
C LEU A 144 -12.11 -26.78 -18.43
N THR A 145 -11.49 -27.91 -18.79
CA THR A 145 -10.31 -27.94 -19.65
C THR A 145 -10.56 -27.26 -21.01
N ASN A 146 -11.77 -27.39 -21.55
CA ASN A 146 -12.13 -26.79 -22.83
C ASN A 146 -12.28 -25.26 -22.71
N ILE A 147 -12.66 -24.74 -21.53
CA ILE A 147 -12.90 -23.30 -21.32
C ILE A 147 -11.59 -22.57 -21.07
N ILE A 148 -10.64 -23.16 -20.34
CA ILE A 148 -9.40 -22.51 -19.95
C ILE A 148 -8.27 -22.70 -20.97
N GLN A 149 -8.58 -23.08 -22.21
CA GLN A 149 -7.57 -23.11 -23.26
C GLN A 149 -7.04 -21.71 -23.58
N PRO A 150 -5.74 -21.56 -23.90
CA PRO A 150 -5.16 -20.24 -24.18
C PRO A 150 -5.93 -19.44 -25.22
N LYS A 151 -6.51 -20.09 -26.20
CA LYS A 151 -7.32 -19.46 -27.23
C LYS A 151 -8.51 -18.68 -26.66
N TYR A 152 -9.24 -19.28 -25.72
CA TYR A 152 -10.38 -18.64 -25.10
C TYR A 152 -9.97 -17.57 -24.09
N GLN A 153 -8.87 -17.82 -23.38
CA GLN A 153 -8.31 -16.83 -22.46
C GLN A 153 -7.96 -15.53 -23.19
N GLU A 154 -7.31 -15.67 -24.36
CA GLU A 154 -6.92 -14.51 -25.17
C GLU A 154 -8.13 -13.74 -25.66
N ILE A 155 -9.16 -14.42 -26.11
CA ILE A 155 -10.40 -13.78 -26.58
C ILE A 155 -11.06 -12.99 -25.44
N VAL A 156 -11.15 -13.56 -24.25
CA VAL A 156 -11.75 -12.90 -23.09
C VAL A 156 -10.91 -11.69 -22.68
N GLN A 157 -9.59 -11.83 -22.65
CA GLN A 157 -8.70 -10.72 -22.31
C GLN A 157 -8.90 -9.52 -23.23
N LYS A 158 -8.98 -9.76 -24.53
CA LYS A 158 -9.20 -8.70 -25.52
C LYS A 158 -10.58 -8.07 -25.39
N LYS A 159 -11.60 -8.88 -25.16
CA LYS A 159 -12.98 -8.41 -25.07
C LYS A 159 -13.18 -7.45 -23.90
N TYR A 160 -12.55 -7.74 -22.76
CA TYR A 160 -12.72 -6.95 -21.54
C TYR A 160 -11.52 -6.05 -21.22
N GLY A 161 -10.49 -6.03 -22.07
CA GLY A 161 -9.35 -5.13 -21.92
C GLY A 161 -8.36 -5.49 -20.82
N PHE A 162 -8.25 -6.75 -20.44
CA PHE A 162 -7.32 -7.22 -19.44
C PHE A 162 -5.95 -7.56 -20.04
N LYS A 163 -4.90 -7.35 -19.26
CA LYS A 163 -3.53 -7.62 -19.70
C LYS A 163 -3.18 -9.11 -19.67
N ASP A 164 -3.73 -9.84 -18.70
CA ASP A 164 -3.43 -11.25 -18.49
C ASP A 164 -4.65 -11.99 -17.95
N TRP A 165 -4.55 -13.32 -17.94
CA TRP A 165 -5.64 -14.17 -17.47
C TRP A 165 -5.85 -14.04 -15.96
N GLU A 166 -4.79 -13.81 -15.19
CA GLU A 166 -4.89 -13.62 -13.75
C GLU A 166 -5.77 -12.42 -13.40
N SER A 167 -5.65 -11.33 -14.16
CA SER A 167 -6.50 -10.15 -13.99
C SER A 167 -7.98 -10.46 -14.26
N VAL A 168 -8.26 -11.29 -15.25
CA VAL A 168 -9.63 -11.77 -15.54
C VAL A 168 -10.18 -12.57 -14.37
N LEU A 169 -9.38 -13.51 -13.84
CA LEU A 169 -9.80 -14.33 -12.69
C LEU A 169 -10.04 -13.47 -11.45
N ALA A 170 -9.19 -12.49 -11.21
CA ALA A 170 -9.35 -11.57 -10.08
C ALA A 170 -10.64 -10.77 -10.21
N ALA A 171 -10.98 -10.29 -11.41
CA ALA A 171 -12.21 -9.55 -11.66
C ALA A 171 -13.46 -10.42 -11.44
N ILE A 172 -13.41 -11.68 -11.84
CA ILE A 172 -14.50 -12.64 -11.61
C ILE A 172 -14.67 -12.88 -10.12
N GLY A 173 -13.57 -13.10 -9.39
CA GLY A 173 -13.60 -13.33 -7.95
C GLY A 173 -14.10 -12.14 -7.16
N HIS A 174 -13.83 -10.92 -7.65
CA HIS A 174 -14.32 -9.69 -7.04
C HIS A 174 -15.82 -9.44 -7.32
N GLY A 175 -16.37 -10.13 -8.32
CA GLY A 175 -17.79 -9.98 -8.68
C GLY A 175 -18.05 -8.93 -9.75
N GLY A 176 -17.01 -8.32 -10.31
CA GLY A 176 -17.16 -7.30 -11.33
C GLY A 176 -17.38 -7.83 -12.74
N LEU A 177 -17.20 -9.13 -12.95
CA LEU A 177 -17.36 -9.78 -14.24
C LEU A 177 -18.22 -11.02 -14.07
N LYS A 178 -19.23 -11.18 -14.92
CA LYS A 178 -20.15 -12.33 -14.86
C LYS A 178 -19.91 -13.31 -16.01
#